data_72816719909dab492f197267a7fe7875
#
_entry.id   72816719909dab492f197267a7fe7875
#
_cell.length_a   1.000
_cell.length_b   1.000
_cell.length_c   1.000
_cell.angle_alpha   90.00
_cell.angle_beta   90.00
_cell.angle_gamma   90.00
#
_symmetry.space_group_name_H-M   'P 1'
#
loop_
_entity.id
_entity.type
_entity.pdbx_description
1 polymer ?
#
loop_
_entity_poly.entity_id
_entity_poly.type
_entity_poly.pdbx_seq_one_letter_code
_entity_poly.pdbx_strand_id
1 'polypeptide(L)'
;VLWNSRLDVKVLLAKPSYLEEITQHDCWKSLFHHQAFSDAEETLEVTHRYIAEALKDSDSLLYILLKEGKITGVCTVDVSGNSNYLYGLAIAEAYRGQGYGSYLVKSVVNQLIAQNDEAFQIVVEDSNIGAKRLYENIGFVKQTQVVYLK
;
A
#
# COMPACT_ATOMS: atom_id res chain seq x y z
N VAL A 1 -19.86 8.54 11.15
CA VAL A 1 -19.06 9.70 10.85
C VAL A 1 -19.28 10.09 9.43
N LEU A 2 -19.88 11.22 9.28
CA LEU A 2 -20.00 11.82 7.97
C LEU A 2 -18.62 12.22 7.49
N TRP A 3 -18.18 11.53 6.51
CA TRP A 3 -16.90 11.73 5.90
C TRP A 3 -16.91 12.94 4.97
N ASN A 4 -17.21 14.13 5.49
CA ASN A 4 -16.99 15.34 4.73
C ASN A 4 -15.51 15.48 4.38
N SER A 5 -14.65 14.90 5.20
CA SER A 5 -13.23 14.77 4.93
C SER A 5 -12.89 13.93 3.71
N ARG A 6 -13.83 13.14 3.17
CA ARG A 6 -13.59 12.37 1.93
C ARG A 6 -13.39 13.26 0.71
N LEU A 7 -13.93 14.46 0.73
CA LEU A 7 -13.71 15.44 -0.33
C LEU A 7 -12.24 15.85 -0.41
N ASP A 8 -11.53 15.74 0.71
CA ASP A 8 -10.12 16.10 0.82
C ASP A 8 -9.17 14.90 0.67
N VAL A 9 -9.74 13.73 0.36
CA VAL A 9 -8.96 12.48 0.24
C VAL A 9 -8.99 12.01 -1.20
N LYS A 10 -7.79 11.76 -1.75
CA LYS A 10 -7.63 11.25 -3.11
C LYS A 10 -6.68 10.07 -3.11
N VAL A 11 -6.97 9.09 -3.98
CA VAL A 11 -6.07 7.97 -4.24
C VAL A 11 -5.61 8.07 -5.69
N LEU A 12 -4.31 8.21 -5.88
CA LEU A 12 -3.71 8.45 -7.18
C LEU A 12 -2.62 7.42 -7.46
N LEU A 13 -2.47 7.08 -8.73
CA LEU A 13 -1.28 6.36 -9.19
C LEU A 13 -0.10 7.32 -9.18
N ALA A 14 0.96 6.96 -8.45
CA ALA A 14 2.13 7.83 -8.31
C ALA A 14 2.91 7.92 -9.61
N LYS A 15 3.41 9.12 -9.89
CA LYS A 15 4.27 9.41 -11.05
C LYS A 15 5.72 9.52 -10.57
N PRO A 16 6.71 9.29 -11.47
CA PRO A 16 8.13 9.46 -11.10
C PRO A 16 8.45 10.82 -10.48
N SER A 17 7.73 11.87 -10.88
CA SER A 17 7.93 13.21 -10.32
C SER A 17 7.60 13.32 -8.83
N TYR A 18 6.91 12.33 -8.25
CA TYR A 18 6.55 12.32 -6.83
C TYR A 18 7.63 11.68 -5.96
N LEU A 19 8.74 11.22 -6.52
CA LEU A 19 9.75 10.44 -5.80
C LEU A 19 10.25 11.11 -4.52
N GLU A 20 10.63 12.37 -4.61
CA GLU A 20 11.18 13.09 -3.45
C GLU A 20 10.13 13.24 -2.35
N GLU A 21 8.93 13.61 -2.71
CA GLU A 21 7.84 13.80 -1.75
C GLU A 21 7.48 12.48 -1.05
N ILE A 22 7.36 11.39 -1.83
CA ILE A 22 7.06 10.08 -1.29
C ILE A 22 8.16 9.61 -0.34
N THR A 23 9.41 9.77 -0.75
CA THR A 23 10.56 9.29 0.03
C THR A 23 10.67 9.97 1.39
N GLN A 24 10.30 11.23 1.47
CA GLN A 24 10.37 12.00 2.70
C GLN A 24 9.24 11.67 3.68
N HIS A 25 8.29 10.84 3.28
CA HIS A 25 7.09 10.63 4.07
C HIS A 25 7.23 9.50 5.10
N ASP A 26 6.65 9.71 6.29
CA ASP A 26 6.77 8.78 7.42
C ASP A 26 6.15 7.40 7.19
N CYS A 27 5.19 7.29 6.27
CA CYS A 27 4.56 6.00 6.01
C CYS A 27 5.54 4.95 5.49
N TRP A 28 6.59 5.38 4.77
CA TRP A 28 7.63 4.47 4.29
C TRP A 28 8.50 3.92 5.41
N LYS A 29 8.77 4.73 6.42
CA LYS A 29 9.52 4.28 7.59
C LYS A 29 8.78 3.13 8.28
N SER A 30 7.48 3.22 8.39
CA SER A 30 6.65 2.16 8.96
C SER A 30 6.71 0.88 8.14
N LEU A 31 6.71 0.99 6.81
CA LEU A 31 6.77 -0.14 5.91
C LEU A 31 8.06 -0.93 6.10
N PHE A 32 9.20 -0.26 6.20
CA PHE A 32 10.50 -0.91 6.29
C PHE A 32 10.89 -1.31 7.70
N HIS A 33 10.30 -0.74 8.73
CA HIS A 33 10.55 -1.17 10.11
C HIS A 33 10.18 -2.63 10.36
N HIS A 34 9.23 -3.16 9.63
CA HIS A 34 8.83 -4.56 9.75
C HIS A 34 9.75 -5.52 8.98
N GLN A 35 10.68 -5.02 8.20
CA GLN A 35 11.55 -5.83 7.33
C GLN A 35 13.01 -5.85 7.76
N ALA A 36 13.28 -5.68 9.04
CA ALA A 36 14.60 -5.87 9.65
C ALA A 36 15.70 -4.89 9.20
N PHE A 37 15.36 -3.71 8.77
CA PHE A 37 16.33 -2.63 8.60
C PHE A 37 16.50 -1.93 9.94
N SER A 38 17.64 -2.15 10.58
CA SER A 38 17.91 -1.64 11.92
C SER A 38 18.53 -0.25 11.95
N ASP A 39 18.92 0.28 10.78
CA ASP A 39 19.62 1.55 10.66
C ASP A 39 18.75 2.55 9.89
N ALA A 40 18.45 3.69 10.51
CA ALA A 40 17.59 4.70 9.94
C ALA A 40 18.16 5.33 8.67
N GLU A 41 19.47 5.52 8.57
CA GLU A 41 20.11 6.09 7.38
C GLU A 41 20.08 5.11 6.22
N GLU A 42 20.45 3.88 6.49
CA GLU A 42 20.42 2.81 5.52
C GLU A 42 18.99 2.58 5.03
N THR A 43 18.01 2.65 5.93
CA THR A 43 16.59 2.53 5.60
C THR A 43 16.14 3.61 4.64
N LEU A 44 16.55 4.86 4.85
CA LEU A 44 16.15 5.97 3.99
C LEU A 44 16.71 5.82 2.58
N GLU A 45 17.98 5.45 2.45
CA GLU A 45 18.63 5.24 1.16
C GLU A 45 18.03 4.06 0.40
N VAL A 46 17.79 2.95 1.10
CA VAL A 46 17.16 1.76 0.52
C VAL A 46 15.72 2.08 0.10
N THR A 47 14.98 2.82 0.91
CA THR A 47 13.63 3.24 0.60
C THR A 47 13.59 4.09 -0.67
N HIS A 48 14.48 5.06 -0.78
CA HIS A 48 14.55 5.91 -1.97
C HIS A 48 14.79 5.08 -3.23
N ARG A 49 15.73 4.12 -3.17
CA ARG A 49 16.03 3.25 -4.29
C ARG A 49 14.86 2.37 -4.67
N TYR A 50 14.21 1.78 -3.68
CA TYR A 50 13.02 0.94 -3.88
C TYR A 50 11.91 1.71 -4.58
N ILE A 51 11.60 2.91 -4.10
CA ILE A 51 10.55 3.73 -4.69
C ILE A 51 10.92 4.15 -6.12
N ALA A 52 12.17 4.55 -6.33
CA ALA A 52 12.63 4.95 -7.65
C ALA A 52 12.47 3.83 -8.67
N GLU A 53 12.81 2.61 -8.29
CA GLU A 53 12.64 1.44 -9.16
C GLU A 53 11.17 1.10 -9.37
N ALA A 54 10.36 1.14 -8.33
CA ALA A 54 8.92 0.87 -8.44
C ALA A 54 8.22 1.86 -9.37
N LEU A 55 8.62 3.12 -9.34
CA LEU A 55 8.04 4.14 -10.22
C LEU A 55 8.43 3.97 -11.68
N LYS A 56 9.52 3.27 -11.96
CA LYS A 56 9.97 2.97 -13.33
C LYS A 56 9.43 1.65 -13.86
N ASP A 57 8.98 0.77 -12.98
CA ASP A 57 8.51 -0.57 -13.34
C ASP A 57 7.05 -0.51 -13.75
N SER A 58 6.79 -0.84 -15.04
CA SER A 58 5.42 -0.88 -15.55
C SER A 58 4.57 -2.00 -14.95
N ASP A 59 5.21 -3.01 -14.35
CA ASP A 59 4.52 -4.12 -13.70
C ASP A 59 4.25 -3.87 -12.20
N SER A 60 4.71 -2.76 -11.67
CA SER A 60 4.47 -2.33 -10.30
C SER A 60 3.72 -1.01 -10.28
N LEU A 61 2.54 -1.01 -9.72
CA LEU A 61 1.72 0.19 -9.60
C LEU A 61 1.76 0.68 -8.16
N LEU A 62 2.29 1.87 -7.96
CA LEU A 62 2.35 2.49 -6.64
C LEU A 62 1.22 3.50 -6.51
N TYR A 63 0.27 3.21 -5.63
CA TYR A 63 -0.83 4.11 -5.32
C TYR A 63 -0.54 4.89 -4.05
N ILE A 64 -0.87 6.16 -4.06
CA ILE A 64 -0.72 7.03 -2.90
C ILE A 64 -2.07 7.57 -2.48
N LEU A 65 -2.27 7.67 -1.17
CA LEU A 65 -3.43 8.32 -0.59
C LEU A 65 -3.01 9.70 -0.12
N LEU A 66 -3.68 10.71 -0.67
CA LEU A 66 -3.46 12.11 -0.31
C LEU A 66 -4.61 12.59 0.55
N LYS A 67 -4.31 13.15 1.70
CA LYS A 67 -5.27 13.88 2.51
C LYS A 67 -4.81 15.33 2.62
N GLU A 68 -5.66 16.24 2.17
CA GLU A 68 -5.34 17.67 2.16
C GLU A 68 -4.00 17.96 1.46
N GLY A 69 -3.74 17.23 0.38
CA GLY A 69 -2.51 17.37 -0.39
C GLY A 69 -1.27 16.68 0.20
N LYS A 70 -1.41 16.01 1.35
CA LYS A 70 -0.30 15.30 2.00
C LYS A 70 -0.41 13.80 1.80
N ILE A 71 0.71 13.15 1.54
CA ILE A 71 0.77 11.70 1.42
C ILE A 71 0.58 11.10 2.81
N THR A 72 -0.49 10.33 2.99
CA THR A 72 -0.82 9.68 4.26
C THR A 72 -0.82 8.17 4.18
N GLY A 73 -0.78 7.62 2.97
CA GLY A 73 -0.73 6.18 2.80
C GLY A 73 -0.22 5.78 1.44
N VAL A 74 0.24 4.54 1.35
CA VAL A 74 0.76 3.95 0.11
C VAL A 74 0.31 2.51 0.00
N CYS A 75 0.12 2.04 -1.22
CA CYS A 75 -0.18 0.65 -1.53
C CYS A 75 0.41 0.32 -2.90
N THR A 76 1.06 -0.83 -3.00
CA THR A 76 1.64 -1.27 -4.26
C THR A 76 0.86 -2.46 -4.81
N VAL A 77 0.75 -2.53 -6.13
CA VAL A 77 0.14 -3.67 -6.82
C VAL A 77 1.09 -4.18 -7.88
N ASP A 78 1.41 -5.46 -7.82
CA ASP A 78 2.15 -6.15 -8.87
C ASP A 78 1.14 -6.71 -9.88
N VAL A 79 1.26 -6.27 -11.12
CA VAL A 79 0.38 -6.68 -12.22
C VAL A 79 1.09 -7.56 -13.25
N SER A 80 2.28 -8.05 -12.93
CA SER A 80 3.09 -8.87 -13.84
C SER A 80 2.56 -10.29 -14.04
N GLY A 81 1.81 -10.80 -13.08
CA GLY A 81 1.28 -12.18 -13.09
C GLY A 81 -0.16 -12.27 -13.60
N ASN A 82 -0.82 -13.36 -13.24
CA ASN A 82 -2.20 -13.63 -13.61
C ASN A 82 -3.20 -13.08 -12.59
N SER A 83 -2.73 -12.24 -11.69
CA SER A 83 -3.56 -11.61 -10.67
C SER A 83 -3.01 -10.23 -10.33
N ASN A 84 -3.85 -9.42 -9.71
CA ASN A 84 -3.42 -8.16 -9.11
C ASN A 84 -2.98 -8.46 -7.68
N TYR A 85 -1.68 -8.46 -7.44
CA TYR A 85 -1.11 -8.81 -6.14
C TYR A 85 -0.82 -7.54 -5.35
N LEU A 86 -1.57 -7.33 -4.26
CA LEU A 86 -1.40 -6.16 -3.39
C LEU A 86 -0.31 -6.43 -2.35
N TYR A 87 0.55 -5.46 -2.16
CA TYR A 87 1.59 -5.53 -1.13
C TYR A 87 1.99 -4.12 -0.70
N GLY A 88 2.73 -4.04 0.39
CA GLY A 88 3.29 -2.77 0.84
C GLY A 88 2.26 -1.74 1.25
N LEU A 89 1.10 -2.18 1.78
CA LEU A 89 0.14 -1.25 2.35
C LEU A 89 0.69 -0.64 3.63
N ALA A 90 0.78 0.67 3.67
CA ALA A 90 1.21 1.40 4.85
C ALA A 90 0.44 2.70 4.99
N ILE A 91 0.04 3.00 6.21
CA ILE A 91 -0.61 4.27 6.56
C ILE A 91 0.28 4.98 7.58
N ALA A 92 0.48 6.27 7.40
CA ALA A 92 1.27 7.08 8.32
C ALA A 92 0.70 6.97 9.74
N GLU A 93 1.58 6.88 10.73
CA GLU A 93 1.22 6.58 12.10
C GLU A 93 0.11 7.48 12.65
N ALA A 94 0.17 8.78 12.36
CA ALA A 94 -0.81 9.75 12.84
C ALA A 94 -2.22 9.53 12.28
N TYR A 95 -2.36 8.74 11.22
CA TYR A 95 -3.64 8.51 10.53
C TYR A 95 -4.16 7.08 10.67
N ARG A 96 -3.49 6.24 11.46
CA ARG A 96 -3.91 4.85 11.68
C ARG A 96 -5.16 4.77 12.54
N GLY A 97 -5.90 3.68 12.37
CA GLY A 97 -7.12 3.45 13.14
C GLY A 97 -8.31 4.30 12.75
N GLN A 98 -8.26 4.98 11.61
CA GLN A 98 -9.28 5.90 11.15
C GLN A 98 -9.96 5.48 9.84
N GLY A 99 -9.67 4.26 9.35
CA GLY A 99 -10.29 3.72 8.14
C GLY A 99 -9.58 4.07 6.84
N TYR A 100 -8.44 4.73 6.88
CA TYR A 100 -7.72 5.12 5.64
C TYR A 100 -7.14 3.92 4.90
N GLY A 101 -6.68 2.89 5.61
CA GLY A 101 -6.18 1.67 4.96
C GLY A 101 -7.26 0.99 4.13
N SER A 102 -8.44 0.84 4.71
CA SER A 102 -9.60 0.27 4.01
C SER A 102 -10.01 1.13 2.81
N TYR A 103 -10.06 2.43 2.98
CA TYR A 103 -10.38 3.36 1.90
C TYR A 103 -9.37 3.25 0.74
N LEU A 104 -8.08 3.22 1.07
CA LEU A 104 -7.01 3.10 0.08
C LEU A 104 -7.14 1.80 -0.72
N VAL A 105 -7.29 0.66 -0.06
CA VAL A 105 -7.40 -0.63 -0.74
C VAL A 105 -8.65 -0.68 -1.60
N LYS A 106 -9.80 -0.23 -1.10
CA LYS A 106 -11.03 -0.20 -1.89
C LYS A 106 -10.89 0.67 -3.13
N SER A 107 -10.24 1.83 -2.99
CA SER A 107 -10.03 2.74 -4.12
C SER A 107 -9.12 2.11 -5.17
N VAL A 108 -8.05 1.43 -4.74
CA VAL A 108 -7.13 0.74 -5.65
C VAL A 108 -7.87 -0.37 -6.40
N VAL A 109 -8.63 -1.19 -5.69
CA VAL A 109 -9.42 -2.27 -6.29
C VAL A 109 -10.40 -1.70 -7.32
N ASN A 110 -11.13 -0.65 -6.99
CA ASN A 110 -12.08 -0.03 -7.90
C ASN A 110 -11.42 0.53 -9.15
N GLN A 111 -10.26 1.14 -9.02
CA GLN A 111 -9.53 1.66 -10.18
C GLN A 111 -9.02 0.55 -11.09
N LEU A 112 -8.55 -0.56 -10.52
CA LEU A 112 -8.03 -1.67 -11.29
C LEU A 112 -9.13 -2.52 -11.93
N ILE A 113 -10.28 -2.68 -11.30
CA ILE A 113 -11.43 -3.38 -11.89
C ILE A 113 -11.83 -2.74 -13.22
N ALA A 114 -11.73 -1.42 -13.30
CA ALA A 114 -12.04 -0.70 -14.54
C ALA A 114 -11.02 -0.96 -15.64
N GLN A 115 -9.83 -1.46 -15.32
CA GLN A 115 -8.73 -1.65 -16.26
C GLN A 115 -8.51 -3.10 -16.67
N ASN A 116 -8.73 -4.06 -15.77
CA ASN A 116 -8.56 -5.48 -16.06
C ASN A 116 -9.53 -6.32 -15.23
N ASP A 117 -9.73 -7.57 -15.66
CA ASP A 117 -10.62 -8.54 -15.01
C ASP A 117 -9.87 -9.50 -14.09
N GLU A 118 -8.60 -9.23 -13.79
CA GLU A 118 -7.78 -10.10 -12.98
C GLU A 118 -8.22 -10.10 -11.52
N ALA A 119 -8.09 -11.27 -10.88
CA ALA A 119 -8.39 -11.41 -9.46
C ALA A 119 -7.37 -10.66 -8.61
N PHE A 120 -7.81 -10.23 -7.44
CA PHE A 120 -6.93 -9.61 -6.46
C PHE A 120 -6.45 -10.63 -5.46
N GLN A 121 -5.16 -10.59 -5.13
CA GLN A 121 -4.54 -11.46 -4.15
C GLN A 121 -3.73 -10.67 -3.16
N ILE A 122 -3.64 -11.18 -1.95
CA ILE A 122 -2.79 -10.63 -0.90
C ILE A 122 -2.33 -11.75 0.02
N VAL A 123 -1.10 -11.65 0.51
CA VAL A 123 -0.57 -12.56 1.52
C VAL A 123 -0.49 -11.81 2.84
N VAL A 124 -1.08 -12.39 3.87
CA VAL A 124 -1.11 -11.82 5.22
C VAL A 124 -0.60 -12.87 6.19
N GLU A 125 0.32 -12.47 7.09
CA GLU A 125 0.75 -13.35 8.15
C GLU A 125 -0.41 -13.67 9.09
N ASP A 126 -0.52 -14.93 9.50
CA ASP A 126 -1.60 -15.40 10.37
C ASP A 126 -1.66 -14.65 11.70
N SER A 127 -0.52 -14.23 12.20
CA SER A 127 -0.41 -13.46 13.45
C SER A 127 -0.90 -12.02 13.31
N ASN A 128 -1.02 -11.51 12.08
CA ASN A 128 -1.44 -10.13 11.83
C ASN A 128 -2.96 -10.04 11.79
N ILE A 129 -3.57 -10.04 12.97
CA ILE A 129 -5.04 -10.04 13.12
C ILE A 129 -5.66 -8.76 12.55
N GLY A 130 -5.01 -7.62 12.74
CA GLY A 130 -5.50 -6.34 12.24
C GLY A 130 -5.59 -6.31 10.73
N ALA A 131 -4.55 -6.77 10.04
CA ALA A 131 -4.54 -6.86 8.58
C ALA A 131 -5.58 -7.85 8.07
N LYS A 132 -5.71 -9.01 8.72
CA LYS A 132 -6.71 -10.02 8.34
C LYS A 132 -8.11 -9.44 8.40
N ARG A 133 -8.45 -8.74 9.49
CA ARG A 133 -9.76 -8.09 9.63
C ARG A 133 -10.00 -7.03 8.55
N LEU A 134 -8.99 -6.22 8.27
CA LEU A 134 -9.10 -5.19 7.25
C LEU A 134 -9.45 -5.80 5.89
N TYR A 135 -8.72 -6.82 5.48
CA TYR A 135 -8.93 -7.43 4.17
C TYR A 135 -10.21 -8.25 4.10
N GLU A 136 -10.57 -8.97 5.15
CA GLU A 136 -11.84 -9.69 5.22
C GLU A 136 -13.04 -8.74 5.15
N ASN A 137 -12.96 -7.59 5.83
CA ASN A 137 -14.02 -6.58 5.79
C ASN A 137 -14.19 -5.95 4.40
N ILE A 138 -13.14 -5.93 3.60
CA ILE A 138 -13.19 -5.43 2.22
C ILE A 138 -13.80 -6.47 1.29
N GLY A 139 -13.72 -7.75 1.65
CA GLY A 139 -14.28 -8.84 0.85
C GLY A 139 -13.27 -9.90 0.42
N PHE A 140 -12.03 -9.81 0.88
CA PHE A 140 -11.05 -10.87 0.63
C PHE A 140 -11.44 -12.13 1.39
N VAL A 141 -11.28 -13.26 0.73
CA VAL A 141 -11.61 -14.59 1.27
C VAL A 141 -10.32 -15.40 1.37
N LYS A 142 -10.14 -16.09 2.48
CA LYS A 142 -8.99 -16.98 2.66
C LYS A 142 -9.10 -18.15 1.69
N GLN A 143 -8.10 -18.29 0.80
CA GLN A 143 -8.05 -19.34 -0.19
C GLN A 143 -7.16 -20.51 0.23
N THR A 144 -5.99 -20.19 0.76
CA THR A 144 -4.99 -21.20 1.11
C THR A 144 -4.06 -20.66 2.19
N GLN A 145 -3.40 -21.58 2.87
CA GLN A 145 -2.35 -21.26 3.83
C GLN A 145 -1.00 -21.53 3.19
N VAL A 146 -0.14 -20.53 3.15
CA VAL A 146 1.21 -20.64 2.61
C VAL A 146 2.18 -20.76 3.78
N VAL A 147 3.04 -21.78 3.74
CA VAL A 147 4.10 -21.96 4.73
C VAL A 147 5.43 -21.70 4.05
N TYR A 148 6.19 -20.74 4.59
CA TYR A 148 7.52 -20.45 4.08
C TYR A 148 8.54 -21.34 4.77
N LEU A 149 9.25 -22.13 3.97
CA LEU A 149 10.37 -22.93 4.45
C LEU A 149 11.62 -22.06 4.48
N LYS A 150 12.22 -22.00 5.64
CA LYS A 150 13.49 -21.29 5.79
C LYS A 150 14.67 -22.19 5.43
#